data_9bad232bc26b958ed6ffb9e0e74a1055
#
_entry.id   9bad232bc26b958ed6ffb9e0e74a1055
#
_cell.length_a   1.000
_cell.length_b   1.000
_cell.length_c   1.000
_cell.angle_alpha   90.00
_cell.angle_beta   90.00
_cell.angle_gamma   90.00
#
_symmetry.space_group_name_H-M   'P 1'
#
loop_
_entity.id
_entity.type
_entity.pdbx_description
1 polymer ?
#
loop_
_entity_poly.entity_id
_entity_poly.type
_entity_poly.pdbx_seq_one_letter_code
_entity_poly.pdbx_strand_id
1 'polypeptide(L)'
;MTTRIPEASLIRIVQSYYDAVDSMDADRLSSLYLPAPSTTLQFNADPPIVTVEAIKAFSAQLFQTVASIKHSMIEIWTNPLKGDVVPVDLPPPRSSSTVTVVSTALPTFSIRNASGVTSVALPATSIFTIDKQTKKFVSVHNMFDIAKLFAAVQSST
;
A
#
# COMPACT_ATOMS: atom_id res chain seq x y z
N MET A 1 -6.85 28.02 -8.14
CA MET A 1 -7.97 27.23 -7.54
C MET A 1 -7.44 25.87 -7.09
N THR A 2 -7.51 25.58 -5.81
CA THR A 2 -7.04 24.26 -5.30
C THR A 2 -8.16 23.25 -5.55
N THR A 3 -7.96 22.37 -6.51
CA THR A 3 -8.95 21.33 -6.85
C THR A 3 -9.07 20.36 -5.70
N ARG A 4 -10.21 20.34 -5.02
CA ARG A 4 -10.51 19.36 -3.98
C ARG A 4 -10.98 18.06 -4.63
N ILE A 5 -10.31 16.95 -4.34
CA ILE A 5 -10.79 15.63 -4.76
C ILE A 5 -11.98 15.24 -3.87
N PRO A 6 -13.14 14.83 -4.41
CA PRO A 6 -14.25 14.33 -3.62
C PRO A 6 -13.84 13.08 -2.81
N GLU A 7 -14.36 12.95 -1.61
CA GLU A 7 -14.07 11.84 -0.69
C GLU A 7 -14.31 10.47 -1.33
N ALA A 8 -15.46 10.28 -1.97
CA ALA A 8 -15.77 9.02 -2.69
C ALA A 8 -14.75 8.69 -3.79
N SER A 9 -14.08 9.70 -4.37
CA SER A 9 -13.02 9.47 -5.35
C SER A 9 -11.72 9.04 -4.66
N LEU A 10 -11.39 9.60 -3.50
CA LEU A 10 -10.23 9.19 -2.71
C LEU A 10 -10.36 7.73 -2.25
N ILE A 11 -11.55 7.37 -1.77
CA ILE A 11 -11.85 5.97 -1.39
C ILE A 11 -11.62 5.02 -2.57
N ARG A 12 -12.14 5.36 -3.76
CA ARG A 12 -11.94 4.53 -4.96
C ARG A 12 -10.49 4.41 -5.39
N ILE A 13 -9.71 5.50 -5.27
CA ILE A 13 -8.28 5.49 -5.59
C ILE A 13 -7.55 4.52 -4.67
N VAL A 14 -7.79 4.60 -3.36
CA VAL A 14 -7.16 3.69 -2.38
C VAL A 14 -7.65 2.26 -2.57
N GLN A 15 -8.95 2.05 -2.84
CA GLN A 15 -9.47 0.72 -3.13
C GLN A 15 -8.80 0.10 -4.36
N SER A 16 -8.53 0.88 -5.41
CA SER A 16 -7.83 0.38 -6.60
C SER A 16 -6.42 -0.13 -6.31
N TYR A 17 -5.75 0.43 -5.29
CA TYR A 17 -4.46 -0.09 -4.81
C TYR A 17 -4.60 -1.50 -4.24
N TYR A 18 -5.55 -1.71 -3.33
CA TYR A 18 -5.80 -3.03 -2.75
C TYR A 18 -6.23 -4.05 -3.80
N ASP A 19 -7.11 -3.66 -4.74
CA ASP A 19 -7.54 -4.51 -5.84
C ASP A 19 -6.37 -4.94 -6.74
N ALA A 20 -5.42 -4.01 -6.99
CA ALA A 20 -4.22 -4.32 -7.77
C ALA A 20 -3.28 -5.29 -7.03
N VAL A 21 -3.06 -5.07 -5.73
CA VAL A 21 -2.26 -6.00 -4.90
C VAL A 21 -2.93 -7.37 -4.82
N ASP A 22 -4.24 -7.42 -4.59
CA ASP A 22 -5.00 -8.68 -4.49
C ASP A 22 -5.07 -9.47 -5.80
N SER A 23 -4.97 -8.76 -6.94
CA SER A 23 -4.84 -9.39 -8.25
C SER A 23 -3.44 -9.91 -8.55
N MET A 24 -2.45 -9.54 -7.71
CA MET A 24 -1.04 -9.89 -7.88
C MET A 24 -0.48 -9.44 -9.26
N ASP A 25 -0.98 -8.33 -9.76
CA ASP A 25 -0.61 -7.74 -11.05
C ASP A 25 0.32 -6.54 -10.82
N ALA A 26 1.63 -6.76 -11.00
CA ALA A 26 2.65 -5.71 -10.79
C ALA A 26 2.55 -4.57 -11.82
N ASP A 27 2.07 -4.84 -13.02
CA ASP A 27 1.84 -3.81 -14.06
C ASP A 27 0.68 -2.92 -13.66
N ARG A 28 -0.44 -3.52 -13.26
CA ARG A 28 -1.60 -2.80 -12.76
C ARG A 28 -1.24 -1.96 -11.54
N LEU A 29 -0.54 -2.55 -10.55
CA LEU A 29 -0.13 -1.84 -9.34
C LEU A 29 0.79 -0.65 -9.67
N SER A 30 1.82 -0.86 -10.48
CA SER A 30 2.78 0.19 -10.84
C SER A 30 2.12 1.33 -11.63
N SER A 31 1.11 1.04 -12.43
CA SER A 31 0.36 2.06 -13.21
C SER A 31 -0.40 3.07 -12.35
N LEU A 32 -0.66 2.74 -11.07
CA LEU A 32 -1.33 3.63 -10.12
C LEU A 32 -0.40 4.71 -9.55
N TYR A 33 0.91 4.55 -9.70
CA TYR A 33 1.89 5.50 -9.20
C TYR A 33 2.18 6.62 -10.21
N LEU A 34 2.53 7.80 -9.68
CA LEU A 34 2.98 8.92 -10.50
C LEU A 34 4.35 8.58 -11.11
N PRO A 35 4.54 8.70 -12.43
CA PRO A 35 5.83 8.43 -13.06
C PRO A 35 6.82 9.59 -12.81
N ALA A 36 7.31 9.68 -11.58
CA ALA A 36 8.25 10.70 -11.13
C ALA A 36 9.41 10.05 -10.37
N PRO A 37 10.63 10.63 -10.44
CA PRO A 37 11.81 10.08 -9.78
C PRO A 37 11.70 10.06 -8.25
N SER A 38 10.80 10.85 -7.68
CA SER A 38 10.53 10.92 -6.22
C SER A 38 9.39 10.04 -5.75
N THR A 39 8.81 9.21 -6.63
CA THR A 39 7.73 8.29 -6.26
C THR A 39 8.29 7.16 -5.41
N THR A 40 7.60 6.83 -4.31
CA THR A 40 8.10 5.87 -3.33
C THR A 40 7.06 4.86 -2.87
N LEU A 41 7.55 3.65 -2.60
CA LEU A 41 6.89 2.64 -1.78
C LEU A 41 7.79 2.31 -0.60
N GLN A 42 7.25 2.34 0.61
CA GLN A 42 8.01 2.07 1.83
C GLN A 42 7.28 1.05 2.70
N PHE A 43 8.05 0.22 3.38
CA PHE A 43 7.55 -0.71 4.40
C PHE A 43 8.21 -0.39 5.73
N ASN A 44 7.39 -0.18 6.76
CA ASN A 44 7.84 0.12 8.12
C ASN A 44 8.89 1.25 8.14
N ALA A 45 10.01 1.03 8.84
CA ALA A 45 11.14 1.97 8.90
C ALA A 45 12.24 1.66 7.86
N ASP A 46 12.01 0.72 6.94
CA ASP A 46 12.97 0.34 5.91
C ASP A 46 13.19 1.50 4.92
N PRO A 47 14.34 1.55 4.24
CA PRO A 47 14.56 2.51 3.17
C PRO A 47 13.47 2.42 2.10
N PRO A 48 12.98 3.55 1.58
CA PRO A 48 11.96 3.53 0.54
C PRO A 48 12.48 2.95 -0.77
N ILE A 49 11.64 2.19 -1.44
CA ILE A 49 11.81 1.78 -2.83
C ILE A 49 11.44 2.99 -3.68
N VAL A 50 12.38 3.47 -4.48
CA VAL A 50 12.24 4.72 -5.23
C VAL A 50 12.14 4.39 -6.72
N THR A 51 11.30 5.07 -7.43
CA THR A 51 10.87 4.97 -8.83
C THR A 51 9.81 3.90 -9.09
N VAL A 52 8.99 4.15 -10.10
CA VAL A 52 7.91 3.23 -10.50
C VAL A 52 8.45 1.89 -10.99
N GLU A 53 9.60 1.90 -11.68
CA GLU A 53 10.26 0.71 -12.20
C GLU A 53 10.75 -0.19 -11.05
N ALA A 54 11.36 0.38 -10.02
CA ALA A 54 11.82 -0.36 -8.84
C ALA A 54 10.63 -0.90 -8.03
N ILE A 55 9.54 -0.12 -7.90
CA ILE A 55 8.29 -0.55 -7.24
C ILE A 55 7.69 -1.74 -8.01
N LYS A 56 7.63 -1.68 -9.34
CA LYS A 56 7.15 -2.77 -10.18
C LYS A 56 7.99 -4.04 -10.00
N ALA A 57 9.32 -3.91 -10.05
CA ALA A 57 10.23 -5.04 -9.90
C ALA A 57 10.09 -5.71 -8.52
N PHE A 58 10.05 -4.92 -7.45
CA PHE A 58 9.81 -5.42 -6.09
C PHE A 58 8.46 -6.14 -5.97
N SER A 59 7.40 -5.53 -6.50
CA SER A 59 6.05 -6.11 -6.43
C SER A 59 5.98 -7.43 -7.21
N ALA A 60 6.59 -7.50 -8.39
CA ALA A 60 6.66 -8.73 -9.17
C ALA A 60 7.38 -9.86 -8.42
N GLN A 61 8.48 -9.54 -7.73
CA GLN A 61 9.20 -10.50 -6.90
C GLN A 61 8.36 -10.98 -5.71
N LEU A 62 7.69 -10.05 -5.00
CA LEU A 62 6.80 -10.38 -3.88
C LEU A 62 5.67 -11.31 -4.34
N PHE A 63 5.04 -11.01 -5.48
CA PHE A 63 3.94 -11.80 -6.02
C PHE A 63 4.36 -13.20 -6.48
N GLN A 64 5.64 -13.40 -6.81
CA GLN A 64 6.17 -14.74 -7.07
C GLN A 64 6.43 -15.54 -5.78
N THR A 65 6.69 -14.85 -4.67
CA THR A 65 7.04 -15.48 -3.39
C THR A 65 5.81 -16.03 -2.67
N VAL A 66 4.62 -15.45 -2.89
CA VAL A 66 3.36 -15.84 -2.24
C VAL A 66 2.39 -16.46 -3.23
N ALA A 67 1.46 -17.28 -2.74
CA ALA A 67 0.42 -17.89 -3.59
C ALA A 67 -0.75 -16.94 -3.82
N SER A 68 -1.09 -16.12 -2.84
CA SER A 68 -2.12 -15.07 -2.93
C SER A 68 -1.95 -14.02 -1.84
N ILE A 69 -2.51 -12.85 -2.10
CA ILE A 69 -2.71 -11.78 -1.13
C ILE A 69 -4.19 -11.41 -1.18
N LYS A 70 -4.81 -11.25 -0.01
CA LYS A 70 -6.21 -10.81 0.10
C LYS A 70 -6.36 -9.82 1.23
N HIS A 71 -6.85 -8.63 0.92
CA HIS A 71 -7.17 -7.62 1.92
C HIS A 71 -8.63 -7.74 2.35
N SER A 72 -8.84 -7.69 3.65
CA SER A 72 -10.16 -7.62 4.28
C SER A 72 -10.19 -6.55 5.35
N MET A 73 -11.35 -6.25 5.91
CA MET A 73 -11.54 -5.26 6.97
C MET A 73 -10.89 -3.90 6.64
N ILE A 74 -11.10 -3.44 5.39
CA ILE A 74 -10.50 -2.20 4.89
C ILE A 74 -11.31 -1.02 5.44
N GLU A 75 -10.65 -0.13 6.18
CA GLU A 75 -11.17 1.16 6.60
C GLU A 75 -10.31 2.28 6.03
N ILE A 76 -10.93 3.32 5.48
CA ILE A 76 -10.25 4.41 4.76
C ILE A 76 -10.66 5.76 5.36
N TRP A 77 -9.67 6.51 5.83
CA TRP A 77 -9.85 7.87 6.37
C TRP A 77 -9.30 8.90 5.38
N THR A 78 -10.20 9.61 4.74
CA THR A 78 -9.88 10.63 3.71
C THR A 78 -9.51 11.97 4.31
N ASN A 79 -9.73 12.15 5.61
CA ASN A 79 -9.40 13.37 6.36
C ASN A 79 -8.81 13.01 7.73
N PRO A 80 -7.60 12.44 7.76
CA PRO A 80 -6.99 11.90 8.97
C PRO A 80 -6.73 12.96 10.05
N LEU A 81 -6.77 14.26 9.70
CA LEU A 81 -6.56 15.37 10.66
C LEU A 81 -7.87 15.85 11.34
N LYS A 82 -9.02 15.29 10.99
CA LYS A 82 -10.33 15.69 11.54
C LYS A 82 -10.96 14.68 12.50
N GLY A 83 -10.34 13.51 12.69
CA GLY A 83 -10.85 12.48 13.60
C GLY A 83 -10.21 12.53 14.98
N ASP A 84 -10.93 12.04 15.99
CA ASP A 84 -10.46 11.96 17.39
C ASP A 84 -9.32 10.94 17.60
N VAL A 85 -8.94 10.20 16.55
CA VAL A 85 -7.85 9.25 16.58
C VAL A 85 -6.96 9.52 15.38
N VAL A 86 -5.88 10.24 15.59
CA VAL A 86 -4.75 10.28 14.64
C VAL A 86 -3.76 9.19 15.06
N PRO A 87 -3.79 8.01 14.45
CA PRO A 87 -2.75 7.04 14.71
C PRO A 87 -1.53 7.49 13.92
N VAL A 88 -0.45 7.81 14.61
CA VAL A 88 0.88 8.04 14.06
C VAL A 88 1.18 9.51 13.69
N ASP A 89 2.43 9.90 13.86
CA ASP A 89 3.03 11.13 13.31
C ASP A 89 2.88 11.16 11.79
N LEU A 90 1.76 11.71 11.33
CA LEU A 90 1.53 11.90 9.90
C LEU A 90 2.56 12.90 9.37
N PRO A 91 3.25 12.59 8.29
CA PRO A 91 4.11 13.57 7.66
C PRO A 91 3.26 14.80 7.30
N PRO A 92 3.78 16.02 7.51
CA PRO A 92 3.07 17.24 7.13
C PRO A 92 2.69 17.18 5.65
N PRO A 93 1.56 17.75 5.25
CA PRO A 93 1.14 17.79 3.85
C PRO A 93 2.27 18.40 3.02
N ARG A 94 2.89 17.59 2.18
CA ARG A 94 4.12 17.95 1.44
C ARG A 94 3.92 19.08 0.44
N SER A 95 2.68 19.35 0.04
CA SER A 95 2.33 20.50 -0.82
C SER A 95 0.81 20.67 -0.93
N SER A 96 0.37 21.83 -1.41
CA SER A 96 -1.03 22.07 -1.77
C SER A 96 -1.52 21.20 -2.93
N SER A 97 -0.59 20.56 -3.68
CA SER A 97 -0.90 19.69 -4.83
C SER A 97 -1.21 18.25 -4.44
N THR A 98 -0.96 17.84 -3.20
CA THR A 98 -1.20 16.47 -2.73
C THR A 98 -2.27 16.41 -1.66
N VAL A 99 -2.79 15.19 -1.44
CA VAL A 99 -3.69 14.86 -0.33
C VAL A 99 -3.19 13.57 0.33
N THR A 100 -3.29 13.51 1.65
CA THR A 100 -2.95 12.33 2.43
C THR A 100 -4.22 11.57 2.79
N VAL A 101 -4.21 10.25 2.59
CA VAL A 101 -5.25 9.31 3.00
C VAL A 101 -4.61 8.23 3.84
N VAL A 102 -5.26 7.84 4.92
CA VAL A 102 -4.82 6.72 5.77
C VAL A 102 -5.83 5.59 5.66
N SER A 103 -5.36 4.36 5.66
CA SER A 103 -6.24 3.21 5.79
C SER A 103 -5.65 2.15 6.70
N THR A 104 -6.52 1.33 7.27
CA THR A 104 -6.16 0.05 7.86
C THR A 104 -6.78 -1.08 7.05
N ALA A 105 -6.13 -2.22 7.08
CA ALA A 105 -6.61 -3.43 6.44
C ALA A 105 -6.05 -4.66 7.15
N LEU A 106 -6.64 -5.82 6.89
CA LEU A 106 -6.10 -7.11 7.29
C LEU A 106 -5.70 -7.90 6.03
N PRO A 107 -4.47 -7.70 5.50
CA PRO A 107 -3.94 -8.54 4.45
C PRO A 107 -3.70 -9.96 4.97
N THR A 108 -4.16 -10.94 4.21
CA THR A 108 -3.88 -12.36 4.40
C THR A 108 -3.00 -12.83 3.25
N PHE A 109 -1.82 -13.29 3.58
CA PHE A 109 -0.86 -13.87 2.64
C PHE A 109 -0.96 -15.38 2.68
N SER A 110 -1.14 -16.01 1.53
CA SER A 110 -1.09 -17.47 1.41
C SER A 110 0.26 -17.88 0.81
N ILE A 111 0.92 -18.82 1.47
CA ILE A 111 2.28 -19.27 1.12
C ILE A 111 2.21 -20.75 0.79
N ARG A 112 2.78 -21.17 -0.34
CA ARG A 112 2.89 -22.58 -0.69
C ARG A 112 4.09 -23.20 0.01
N ASN A 113 3.88 -24.37 0.60
CA ASN A 113 4.96 -25.18 1.21
C ASN A 113 4.77 -26.66 0.88
N ALA A 114 5.70 -27.50 1.31
CA ALA A 114 5.69 -28.94 1.02
C ALA A 114 4.43 -29.65 1.60
N SER A 115 3.81 -29.10 2.64
CA SER A 115 2.61 -29.67 3.30
C SER A 115 1.30 -29.06 2.80
N GLY A 116 1.35 -28.10 1.82
CA GLY A 116 0.17 -27.45 1.27
C GLY A 116 0.26 -25.93 1.25
N VAL A 117 -0.79 -25.26 1.72
CA VAL A 117 -0.85 -23.78 1.80
C VAL A 117 -0.98 -23.35 3.25
N THR A 118 -0.09 -22.48 3.69
CA THR A 118 -0.17 -21.81 4.99
C THR A 118 -0.59 -20.36 4.77
N SER A 119 -1.50 -19.84 5.59
CA SER A 119 -1.93 -18.44 5.53
C SER A 119 -1.51 -17.68 6.77
N VAL A 120 -1.06 -16.45 6.59
CA VAL A 120 -0.74 -15.52 7.66
C VAL A 120 -1.49 -14.21 7.45
N ALA A 121 -2.25 -13.78 8.45
CA ALA A 121 -2.94 -12.50 8.44
C ALA A 121 -2.18 -11.50 9.31
N LEU A 122 -1.91 -10.32 8.76
CA LEU A 122 -1.08 -9.30 9.39
C LEU A 122 -1.82 -7.96 9.36
N PRO A 123 -2.29 -7.43 10.51
CA PRO A 123 -2.88 -6.10 10.54
C PRO A 123 -1.91 -5.06 9.95
N ALA A 124 -2.41 -4.23 9.05
CA ALA A 124 -1.62 -3.23 8.36
C ALA A 124 -2.26 -1.85 8.45
N THR A 125 -1.42 -0.82 8.54
CA THR A 125 -1.79 0.57 8.32
C THR A 125 -1.04 1.09 7.11
N SER A 126 -1.74 1.79 6.21
CA SER A 126 -1.14 2.37 5.01
C SER A 126 -1.40 3.86 4.95
N ILE A 127 -0.38 4.63 4.60
CA ILE A 127 -0.46 6.07 4.36
C ILE A 127 -0.22 6.32 2.88
N PHE A 128 -1.19 6.92 2.22
CA PHE A 128 -1.17 7.25 0.81
C PHE A 128 -1.02 8.74 0.63
N THR A 129 -0.03 9.17 -0.16
CA THR A 129 0.06 10.55 -0.65
C THR A 129 -0.32 10.54 -2.12
N ILE A 130 -1.39 11.26 -2.46
CA ILE A 130 -2.02 11.25 -3.78
C ILE A 130 -1.87 12.63 -4.40
N ASP A 131 -1.39 12.69 -5.64
CA ASP A 131 -1.38 13.91 -6.44
C ASP A 131 -2.81 14.27 -6.88
N LYS A 132 -3.23 15.50 -6.59
CA LYS A 132 -4.61 15.94 -6.81
C LYS A 132 -4.98 16.06 -8.28
N GLN A 133 -4.01 16.34 -9.15
CA GLN A 133 -4.24 16.54 -10.56
C GLN A 133 -4.34 15.22 -11.31
N THR A 134 -3.36 14.34 -11.12
CA THR A 134 -3.27 13.05 -11.82
C THR A 134 -4.04 11.94 -11.13
N LYS A 135 -4.37 12.10 -9.83
CA LYS A 135 -4.99 11.09 -8.95
C LYS A 135 -4.13 9.83 -8.78
N LYS A 136 -2.81 9.99 -8.94
CA LYS A 136 -1.83 8.92 -8.80
C LYS A 136 -1.11 9.01 -7.47
N PHE A 137 -0.59 7.88 -7.00
CA PHE A 137 0.20 7.84 -5.77
C PHE A 137 1.58 8.45 -5.98
N VAL A 138 1.93 9.43 -5.15
CA VAL A 138 3.28 9.98 -5.02
C VAL A 138 4.09 9.12 -4.05
N SER A 139 3.44 8.65 -2.98
CA SER A 139 4.04 7.71 -2.05
C SER A 139 2.98 6.81 -1.43
N VAL A 140 3.39 5.59 -1.12
CA VAL A 140 2.64 4.64 -0.28
C VAL A 140 3.58 4.15 0.80
N HIS A 141 3.16 4.25 2.05
CA HIS A 141 3.90 3.75 3.20
C HIS A 141 3.05 2.72 3.93
N ASN A 142 3.46 1.47 3.88
CA ASN A 142 2.79 0.34 4.53
C ASN A 142 3.50 -0.03 5.83
N MET A 143 2.75 -0.18 6.89
CA MET A 143 3.22 -0.57 8.22
C MET A 143 2.52 -1.86 8.63
N PHE A 144 3.25 -2.96 8.69
CA PHE A 144 2.82 -4.26 9.19
C PHE A 144 4.02 -5.12 9.58
N ASP A 145 3.79 -6.22 10.29
CA ASP A 145 4.86 -7.10 10.73
C ASP A 145 5.40 -7.96 9.57
N ILE A 146 6.19 -7.35 8.70
CA ILE A 146 6.80 -8.01 7.53
C ILE A 146 7.74 -9.16 7.96
N ALA A 147 8.32 -9.10 9.16
CA ALA A 147 9.17 -10.17 9.68
C ALA A 147 8.39 -11.47 9.86
N LYS A 148 7.12 -11.39 10.29
CA LYS A 148 6.25 -12.57 10.36
C LYS A 148 5.97 -13.17 8.99
N LEU A 149 5.80 -12.34 7.95
CA LEU A 149 5.63 -12.83 6.58
C LEU A 149 6.86 -13.60 6.12
N PHE A 150 8.06 -13.03 6.28
CA PHE A 150 9.30 -13.70 5.88
C PHE A 150 9.60 -14.95 6.69
N ALA A 151 9.32 -14.95 8.00
CA ALA A 151 9.45 -16.14 8.83
C ALA A 151 8.53 -17.29 8.34
N ALA A 152 7.29 -16.97 7.96
CA ALA A 152 6.36 -17.94 7.39
C ALA A 152 6.83 -18.49 6.03
N VAL A 153 7.42 -17.65 5.18
CA VAL A 153 8.02 -18.09 3.90
C VAL A 153 9.21 -19.02 4.13
N GLN A 154 10.12 -18.65 5.04
CA GLN A 154 11.31 -19.45 5.35
C GLN A 154 11.00 -20.81 5.99
N SER A 155 9.97 -20.88 6.85
CA SER A 155 9.53 -22.15 7.45
C SER A 155 8.83 -23.09 6.46
N SER A 156 8.60 -22.63 5.25
CA SER A 156 7.89 -23.34 4.18
C SER A 156 8.84 -23.98 3.14
N THR A 157 10.14 -23.68 3.23
CA THR A 157 11.21 -24.28 2.44
C THR A 157 11.88 -25.43 3.18
#